data_10d750149fbc2f8cb6041d8c872064b7
#
_entry.id   10d750149fbc2f8cb6041d8c872064b7
#
_cell.length_a   1.000
_cell.length_b   1.000
_cell.length_c   1.000
_cell.angle_alpha   90.00
_cell.angle_beta   90.00
_cell.angle_gamma   90.00
#
_symmetry.space_group_name_H-M   'P 1'
#
loop_
_entity.id
_entity.type
_entity.pdbx_description
1 polymer ?
#
loop_
_entity_poly.entity_id
_entity_poly.type
_entity_poly.pdbx_seq_one_letter_code
_entity_poly.pdbx_strand_id
1 'polypeptide(L)'
;DLSISCYGEVKDGRYDIVALPWGATEPHNLHLPYMTDCILSHDVAVSAALIAKQKYGVNCMVMPPIGMGSQNPGQRELPFCIHTRYETQKAILTDIVSSLYVQGIRKLVIINGHGGNTFKSMIRDLSVDYPDFLIASSEWYTVLKVKDYFENPGDHADEVETSVMMHYHPEL
;
A
#
# COMPACT_ATOMS: atom_id res chain seq x y z
N ASP A 1 -3.19 5.45 12.47
CA ASP A 1 -3.85 5.40 11.15
C ASP A 1 -4.43 6.76 10.80
N LEU A 2 -3.87 7.41 9.76
CA LEU A 2 -4.26 8.76 9.38
C LEU A 2 -5.68 8.83 8.79
N SER A 3 -6.20 7.73 8.24
CA SER A 3 -7.55 7.68 7.65
C SER A 3 -8.66 7.99 8.64
N ILE A 4 -8.38 7.77 9.92
CA ILE A 4 -9.34 7.95 11.03
C ILE A 4 -8.83 8.88 12.14
N SER A 5 -7.66 9.52 11.96
CA SER A 5 -7.09 10.45 12.94
C SER A 5 -7.41 11.90 12.60
N CYS A 6 -7.60 12.72 13.62
CA CYS A 6 -7.76 14.17 13.46
C CYS A 6 -6.43 14.91 13.70
N TYR A 7 -6.35 16.16 13.24
CA TYR A 7 -5.15 16.98 13.41
C TYR A 7 -4.69 17.11 14.87
N GLY A 8 -5.63 17.20 15.82
CA GLY A 8 -5.32 17.28 17.25
C GLY A 8 -4.56 16.06 17.79
N GLU A 9 -4.79 14.89 17.20
CA GLU A 9 -4.13 13.63 17.60
C GLU A 9 -2.72 13.48 17.00
N VAL A 10 -2.48 14.09 15.85
CA VAL A 10 -1.22 13.86 15.09
C VAL A 10 -0.22 15.02 15.18
N LYS A 11 -0.67 16.26 15.47
CA LYS A 11 0.14 17.46 15.37
C LYS A 11 1.41 17.47 16.24
N ASP A 12 1.36 16.84 17.41
CA ASP A 12 2.49 16.79 18.37
C ASP A 12 3.21 15.41 18.32
N GLY A 13 2.77 14.53 17.41
CA GLY A 13 3.34 13.20 17.25
C GLY A 13 4.72 13.24 16.61
N ARG A 14 5.60 12.31 17.03
CA ARG A 14 6.88 12.03 16.37
C ARG A 14 6.79 10.69 15.70
N TYR A 15 7.04 10.67 14.40
CA TYR A 15 6.94 9.47 13.58
C TYR A 15 8.31 9.11 13.01
N ASP A 16 8.72 7.87 13.21
CA ASP A 16 10.01 7.35 12.75
C ASP A 16 9.95 6.96 11.27
N ILE A 17 8.76 6.56 10.80
CA ILE A 17 8.50 6.09 9.44
C ILE A 17 7.03 6.31 9.08
N VAL A 18 6.77 6.47 7.79
CA VAL A 18 5.42 6.49 7.21
C VAL A 18 5.22 5.23 6.37
N ALA A 19 4.10 4.56 6.53
CA ALA A 19 3.63 3.50 5.65
C ALA A 19 2.58 4.06 4.68
N LEU A 20 2.77 3.81 3.39
CA LEU A 20 1.87 4.22 2.32
C LEU A 20 1.26 2.99 1.65
N PRO A 21 0.02 2.59 2.02
CA PRO A 21 -0.68 1.55 1.30
C PRO A 21 -0.99 1.99 -0.13
N TRP A 22 -0.73 1.11 -1.10
CA TRP A 22 -0.98 1.40 -2.50
C TRP A 22 -1.51 0.17 -3.21
N GLY A 23 -2.76 0.22 -3.66
CA GLY A 23 -3.44 -0.83 -4.38
C GLY A 23 -3.85 -0.39 -5.78
N ALA A 24 -5.01 -0.86 -6.20
CA ALA A 24 -5.69 -0.49 -7.43
C ALA A 24 -7.21 -0.44 -7.20
N THR A 25 -7.92 0.15 -8.16
CA THR A 25 -9.38 0.04 -8.27
C THR A 25 -9.66 -0.88 -9.44
N GLU A 26 -9.93 -2.16 -9.14
CA GLU A 26 -10.12 -3.20 -10.15
C GLU A 26 -11.07 -4.30 -9.69
N PRO A 27 -11.72 -5.03 -10.62
CA PRO A 27 -12.53 -6.17 -10.27
C PRO A 27 -11.69 -7.29 -9.66
N HIS A 28 -12.17 -7.88 -8.55
CA HIS A 28 -11.59 -9.05 -7.91
C HIS A 28 -12.55 -10.23 -7.99
N ASN A 29 -12.66 -10.82 -9.20
CA ASN A 29 -13.61 -11.87 -9.52
C ASN A 29 -15.06 -11.43 -9.18
N LEU A 30 -15.91 -12.34 -8.72
CA LEU A 30 -17.32 -12.09 -8.41
C LEU A 30 -17.60 -11.92 -6.91
N HIS A 31 -16.60 -12.09 -6.06
CA HIS A 31 -16.80 -12.21 -4.60
C HIS A 31 -16.03 -11.20 -3.75
N LEU A 32 -14.98 -10.56 -4.26
CA LEU A 32 -14.25 -9.55 -3.52
C LEU A 32 -14.53 -8.14 -4.04
N PRO A 33 -14.49 -7.12 -3.18
CA PRO A 33 -14.76 -5.74 -3.59
C PRO A 33 -13.66 -5.16 -4.49
N TYR A 34 -14.00 -4.13 -5.27
CA TYR A 34 -13.07 -3.43 -6.17
C TYR A 34 -11.85 -2.84 -5.49
N MET A 35 -11.97 -2.52 -4.20
CA MET A 35 -10.89 -1.90 -3.42
C MET A 35 -10.08 -2.92 -2.62
N THR A 36 -10.17 -4.21 -2.93
CA THR A 36 -9.47 -5.29 -2.20
C THR A 36 -8.00 -4.98 -1.98
N ASP A 37 -7.27 -4.60 -3.02
CA ASP A 37 -5.84 -4.23 -2.92
C ASP A 37 -5.57 -3.11 -1.91
N CYS A 38 -6.45 -2.12 -1.89
CA CYS A 38 -6.33 -0.97 -0.99
C CYS A 38 -6.69 -1.34 0.45
N ILE A 39 -7.76 -2.10 0.63
CA ILE A 39 -8.22 -2.58 1.94
C ILE A 39 -7.13 -3.44 2.56
N LEU A 40 -6.67 -4.47 1.85
CA LEU A 40 -5.68 -5.40 2.39
C LEU A 40 -4.32 -4.75 2.64
N SER A 41 -3.82 -3.94 1.70
CA SER A 41 -2.54 -3.23 1.92
C SER A 41 -2.61 -2.26 3.10
N HIS A 42 -3.77 -1.63 3.34
CA HIS A 42 -3.99 -0.75 4.47
C HIS A 42 -4.03 -1.52 5.79
N ASP A 43 -4.81 -2.60 5.88
CA ASP A 43 -4.95 -3.38 7.12
C ASP A 43 -3.65 -4.08 7.52
N VAL A 44 -2.93 -4.61 6.53
CA VAL A 44 -1.58 -5.16 6.74
C VAL A 44 -0.63 -4.08 7.26
N ALA A 45 -0.66 -2.87 6.68
CA ALA A 45 0.16 -1.75 7.14
C ALA A 45 -0.18 -1.33 8.57
N VAL A 46 -1.47 -1.24 8.92
CA VAL A 46 -1.92 -0.90 10.28
C VAL A 46 -1.48 -1.97 11.28
N SER A 47 -1.69 -3.24 10.96
CA SER A 47 -1.28 -4.36 11.81
C SER A 47 0.25 -4.39 12.01
N ALA A 48 1.01 -4.18 10.93
CA ALA A 48 2.47 -4.11 10.99
C ALA A 48 2.95 -2.91 11.84
N ALA A 49 2.31 -1.75 11.71
CA ALA A 49 2.62 -0.55 12.50
C ALA A 49 2.38 -0.78 14.01
N LEU A 50 1.29 -1.45 14.38
CA LEU A 50 0.99 -1.81 15.77
C LEU A 50 2.03 -2.78 16.33
N ILE A 51 2.40 -3.81 15.58
CA ILE A 51 3.44 -4.77 15.97
C ILE A 51 4.80 -4.08 16.10
N ALA A 52 5.17 -3.21 15.16
CA ALA A 52 6.41 -2.45 15.20
C ALA A 52 6.49 -1.56 16.45
N LYS A 53 5.38 -0.93 16.83
CA LYS A 53 5.28 -0.14 18.05
C LYS A 53 5.46 -1.00 19.29
N GLN A 54 4.76 -2.13 19.38
CA GLN A 54 4.81 -3.02 20.55
C GLN A 54 6.17 -3.68 20.75
N LYS A 55 6.77 -4.20 19.65
CA LYS A 55 8.02 -4.97 19.74
C LYS A 55 9.28 -4.13 19.73
N TYR A 56 9.27 -3.00 19.02
CA TYR A 56 10.49 -2.24 18.74
C TYR A 56 10.40 -0.76 19.13
N GLY A 57 9.26 -0.30 19.61
CA GLY A 57 9.05 1.11 19.96
C GLY A 57 8.96 2.05 18.76
N VAL A 58 8.89 1.53 17.52
CA VAL A 58 8.83 2.33 16.29
C VAL A 58 7.45 2.97 16.12
N ASN A 59 7.42 4.28 15.96
CA ASN A 59 6.20 5.02 15.64
C ASN A 59 6.02 5.11 14.13
N CYS A 60 5.09 4.35 13.59
CA CYS A 60 4.73 4.38 12.18
C CYS A 60 3.39 5.09 12.00
N MET A 61 3.34 6.08 11.11
CA MET A 61 2.07 6.65 10.62
C MET A 61 1.65 5.90 9.37
N VAL A 62 0.44 5.37 9.37
CA VAL A 62 -0.15 4.74 8.17
C VAL A 62 -1.01 5.76 7.46
N MET A 63 -0.70 6.02 6.19
CA MET A 63 -1.43 6.95 5.32
C MET A 63 -2.72 6.33 4.79
N PRO A 64 -3.69 7.13 4.33
CA PRO A 64 -4.81 6.63 3.54
C PRO A 64 -4.34 5.85 2.31
N PRO A 65 -5.02 4.77 1.92
CA PRO A 65 -4.63 3.96 0.78
C PRO A 65 -4.83 4.68 -0.56
N ILE A 66 -3.98 4.38 -1.54
CA ILE A 66 -4.05 4.92 -2.90
C ILE A 66 -4.58 3.85 -3.84
N GLY A 67 -5.75 4.08 -4.45
CA GLY A 67 -6.43 3.16 -5.37
C GLY A 67 -6.07 3.37 -6.86
N MET A 68 -4.90 3.94 -7.15
CA MET A 68 -4.46 4.31 -8.50
C MET A 68 -3.41 3.33 -9.02
N GLY A 69 -3.88 2.16 -9.50
CA GLY A 69 -3.05 1.07 -10.00
C GLY A 69 -2.85 1.06 -11.52
N SER A 70 -1.81 0.35 -11.96
CA SER A 70 -1.53 0.12 -13.38
C SER A 70 -2.12 -1.21 -13.82
N GLN A 71 -2.95 -1.20 -14.85
CA GLN A 71 -3.70 -2.36 -15.33
C GLN A 71 -3.17 -2.89 -16.67
N ASN A 72 -3.31 -4.19 -16.87
CA ASN A 72 -3.08 -4.80 -18.18
C ASN A 72 -4.12 -4.33 -19.20
N PRO A 73 -3.79 -4.32 -20.50
CA PRO A 73 -4.71 -3.84 -21.55
C PRO A 73 -6.11 -4.47 -21.49
N GLY A 74 -6.23 -5.77 -21.28
CA GLY A 74 -7.54 -6.45 -21.20
C GLY A 74 -8.34 -6.16 -19.93
N GLN A 75 -7.67 -5.90 -18.83
CA GLN A 75 -8.34 -5.60 -17.54
C GLN A 75 -8.97 -4.21 -17.53
N ARG A 76 -8.31 -3.22 -18.12
CA ARG A 76 -8.82 -1.83 -18.18
C ARG A 76 -10.14 -1.68 -18.93
N GLU A 77 -10.56 -2.69 -19.68
CA GLU A 77 -11.82 -2.72 -20.42
C GLU A 77 -13.00 -3.20 -19.54
N LEU A 78 -12.70 -3.76 -18.37
CA LEU A 78 -13.72 -4.19 -17.43
C LEU A 78 -14.41 -2.96 -16.77
N PRO A 79 -15.71 -3.06 -16.47
CA PRO A 79 -16.46 -1.96 -15.87
C PRO A 79 -15.77 -1.41 -14.63
N PHE A 80 -15.62 -0.08 -14.55
CA PHE A 80 -15.03 0.66 -13.42
C PHE A 80 -13.59 0.27 -13.04
N CYS A 81 -12.89 -0.54 -13.85
CA CYS A 81 -11.46 -0.79 -13.68
C CYS A 81 -10.68 0.47 -14.06
N ILE A 82 -9.90 1.01 -13.14
CA ILE A 82 -9.16 2.27 -13.35
C ILE A 82 -7.69 1.98 -13.64
N HIS A 83 -7.25 2.33 -14.84
CA HIS A 83 -5.83 2.28 -15.19
C HIS A 83 -5.15 3.62 -14.94
N THR A 84 -4.08 3.62 -14.17
CA THR A 84 -3.24 4.79 -13.93
C THR A 84 -1.88 4.62 -14.59
N ARG A 85 -1.48 5.60 -15.39
CA ARG A 85 -0.18 5.58 -16.09
C ARG A 85 0.97 5.76 -15.11
N TYR A 86 2.15 5.29 -15.50
CA TYR A 86 3.39 5.42 -14.74
C TYR A 86 3.67 6.87 -14.33
N GLU A 87 3.54 7.83 -15.26
CA GLU A 87 3.82 9.24 -15.00
C GLU A 87 2.89 9.83 -13.94
N THR A 88 1.64 9.40 -13.92
CA THR A 88 0.66 9.82 -12.91
C THR A 88 0.99 9.23 -11.54
N GLN A 89 1.31 7.93 -11.47
CA GLN A 89 1.74 7.30 -10.21
C GLN A 89 3.02 7.95 -9.68
N LYS A 90 3.99 8.23 -10.57
CA LYS A 90 5.23 8.93 -10.23
C LYS A 90 4.96 10.33 -9.69
N ALA A 91 4.06 11.09 -10.32
CA ALA A 91 3.70 12.42 -9.85
C ALA A 91 3.07 12.37 -8.44
N ILE A 92 2.11 11.47 -8.22
CA ILE A 92 1.48 11.27 -6.90
C ILE A 92 2.54 10.94 -5.84
N LEU A 93 3.43 9.98 -6.12
CA LEU A 93 4.48 9.59 -5.18
C LEU A 93 5.46 10.73 -4.91
N THR A 94 5.81 11.51 -5.94
CA THR A 94 6.68 12.68 -5.82
C THR A 94 6.07 13.73 -4.90
N ASP A 95 4.80 14.06 -5.07
CA ASP A 95 4.10 15.05 -4.24
C ASP A 95 3.99 14.59 -2.78
N ILE A 96 3.75 13.30 -2.54
CA ILE A 96 3.74 12.72 -1.20
C ILE A 96 5.12 12.81 -0.55
N VAL A 97 6.18 12.38 -1.25
CA VAL A 97 7.56 12.43 -0.73
C VAL A 97 7.97 13.87 -0.43
N SER A 98 7.70 14.80 -1.36
CA SER A 98 7.99 16.24 -1.18
C SER A 98 7.29 16.80 0.06
N SER A 99 6.01 16.47 0.23
CA SER A 99 5.21 16.93 1.39
C SER A 99 5.76 16.37 2.70
N LEU A 100 6.05 15.08 2.75
CA LEU A 100 6.62 14.44 3.93
C LEU A 100 8.02 14.96 4.26
N TYR A 101 8.81 15.26 3.23
CA TYR A 101 10.16 15.81 3.38
C TYR A 101 10.15 17.17 4.07
N VAL A 102 9.26 18.08 3.66
CA VAL A 102 9.09 19.42 4.27
C VAL A 102 8.62 19.29 5.73
N GLN A 103 7.84 18.24 6.05
CA GLN A 103 7.37 17.96 7.40
C GLN A 103 8.43 17.30 8.30
N GLY A 104 9.65 17.06 7.80
CA GLY A 104 10.75 16.47 8.56
C GLY A 104 10.75 14.92 8.57
N ILE A 105 9.83 14.28 7.89
CA ILE A 105 9.84 12.81 7.68
C ILE A 105 10.98 12.45 6.73
N ARG A 106 11.63 11.30 6.99
CA ARG A 106 12.78 10.84 6.19
C ARG A 106 12.71 9.36 5.82
N LYS A 107 11.61 8.69 6.15
CA LYS A 107 11.44 7.27 5.85
C LYS A 107 10.01 6.99 5.40
N LEU A 108 9.87 6.36 4.25
CA LEU A 108 8.61 5.92 3.66
C LEU A 108 8.73 4.44 3.25
N VAL A 109 7.75 3.64 3.62
CA VAL A 109 7.58 2.29 3.07
C VAL A 109 6.25 2.22 2.33
N ILE A 110 6.31 1.86 1.05
CA ILE A 110 5.11 1.60 0.24
C ILE A 110 4.69 0.15 0.50
N ILE A 111 3.47 -0.05 0.95
CA ILE A 111 2.87 -1.39 1.09
C ILE A 111 2.01 -1.62 -0.14
N ASN A 112 2.60 -2.31 -1.11
CA ASN A 112 1.94 -2.59 -2.38
C ASN A 112 1.00 -3.78 -2.26
N GLY A 113 -0.25 -3.58 -2.69
CA GLY A 113 -1.29 -4.60 -2.77
C GLY A 113 -1.59 -5.08 -4.20
N HIS A 114 -1.03 -4.43 -5.23
CA HIS A 114 -1.39 -4.69 -6.62
C HIS A 114 -0.18 -5.09 -7.47
N GLY A 115 -0.25 -6.25 -8.12
CA GLY A 115 0.84 -6.80 -8.92
C GLY A 115 1.21 -5.99 -10.17
N GLY A 116 0.29 -5.18 -10.69
CA GLY A 116 0.54 -4.29 -11.82
C GLY A 116 1.37 -3.05 -11.50
N ASN A 117 1.54 -2.71 -10.22
CA ASN A 117 2.32 -1.56 -9.79
C ASN A 117 3.83 -1.87 -9.79
N THR A 118 4.65 -0.86 -10.12
CA THR A 118 6.11 -0.96 -10.03
C THR A 118 6.71 0.36 -9.54
N PHE A 119 7.37 0.32 -8.41
CA PHE A 119 7.93 1.52 -7.75
C PHE A 119 9.45 1.65 -7.93
N LYS A 120 10.13 0.60 -8.36
CA LYS A 120 11.60 0.55 -8.38
C LYS A 120 12.26 1.71 -9.13
N SER A 121 11.76 2.08 -10.30
CA SER A 121 12.29 3.19 -11.08
C SER A 121 11.94 4.54 -10.46
N MET A 122 10.71 4.68 -9.95
CA MET A 122 10.28 5.90 -9.23
C MET A 122 11.14 6.16 -8.00
N ILE A 123 11.41 5.11 -7.20
CA ILE A 123 12.26 5.19 -6.00
C ILE A 123 13.68 5.62 -6.37
N ARG A 124 14.24 5.10 -7.46
CA ARG A 124 15.58 5.49 -7.92
C ARG A 124 15.65 6.97 -8.31
N ASP A 125 14.66 7.47 -9.04
CA ASP A 125 14.59 8.88 -9.43
C ASP A 125 14.47 9.78 -8.19
N LEU A 126 13.53 9.44 -7.28
CA LEU A 126 13.32 10.20 -6.04
C LEU A 126 14.55 10.18 -5.10
N SER A 127 15.33 9.09 -5.12
CA SER A 127 16.57 9.01 -4.34
C SER A 127 17.67 9.96 -4.84
N VAL A 128 17.59 10.42 -6.09
CA VAL A 128 18.47 11.50 -6.60
C VAL A 128 18.02 12.86 -6.07
N ASP A 129 16.71 13.10 -6.08
CA ASP A 129 16.12 14.38 -5.66
C ASP A 129 16.13 14.55 -4.12
N TYR A 130 16.01 13.44 -3.39
CA TYR A 130 15.92 13.37 -1.92
C TYR A 130 16.94 12.36 -1.35
N PRO A 131 18.25 12.62 -1.40
CA PRO A 131 19.29 11.64 -1.07
C PRO A 131 19.32 11.21 0.41
N ASP A 132 18.73 11.99 1.31
CA ASP A 132 18.58 11.69 2.75
C ASP A 132 17.18 11.13 3.11
N PHE A 133 16.35 10.81 2.11
CA PHE A 133 15.04 10.22 2.30
C PHE A 133 15.04 8.74 1.89
N LEU A 134 14.85 7.84 2.86
CA LEU A 134 14.74 6.41 2.58
C LEU A 134 13.35 6.06 2.07
N ILE A 135 13.27 5.50 0.87
CA ILE A 135 12.04 4.95 0.30
C ILE A 135 12.23 3.46 0.04
N ALA A 136 11.31 2.65 0.52
CA ALA A 136 11.26 1.22 0.25
C ALA A 136 9.86 0.82 -0.24
N SER A 137 9.75 -0.31 -0.93
CA SER A 137 8.47 -0.94 -1.25
C SER A 137 8.47 -2.39 -0.82
N SER A 138 7.32 -2.87 -0.37
CA SER A 138 7.07 -4.27 -0.04
C SER A 138 5.75 -4.68 -0.67
N GLU A 139 5.76 -5.80 -1.36
CA GLU A 139 4.58 -6.47 -1.88
C GLU A 139 4.12 -7.44 -0.79
N TRP A 140 3.07 -7.06 -0.03
CA TRP A 140 2.69 -7.76 1.19
C TRP A 140 2.42 -9.25 0.94
N TYR A 141 1.84 -9.61 -0.21
CA TYR A 141 1.48 -10.97 -0.59
C TYR A 141 2.71 -11.84 -0.96
N THR A 142 3.90 -11.26 -1.05
CA THR A 142 5.15 -12.00 -1.34
C THR A 142 6.04 -12.22 -0.11
N VAL A 143 5.69 -11.65 1.04
CA VAL A 143 6.50 -11.71 2.27
C VAL A 143 6.66 -13.13 2.80
N LEU A 144 5.65 -13.98 2.58
CA LEU A 144 5.66 -15.39 2.94
C LEU A 144 5.63 -16.26 1.68
N LYS A 145 6.10 -17.51 1.82
CA LYS A 145 5.92 -18.53 0.78
C LYS A 145 4.48 -19.02 0.82
N VAL A 146 3.65 -18.43 -0.01
CA VAL A 146 2.19 -18.66 -0.08
C VAL A 146 1.84 -20.17 -0.13
N LYS A 147 2.62 -20.95 -0.91
CA LYS A 147 2.46 -22.40 -1.05
C LYS A 147 2.63 -23.22 0.24
N ASP A 148 3.24 -22.63 1.27
CA ASP A 148 3.39 -23.27 2.57
C ASP A 148 2.10 -23.18 3.42
N TYR A 149 1.15 -22.35 3.01
CA TYR A 149 -0.08 -22.05 3.75
C TYR A 149 -1.37 -22.32 2.98
N PHE A 150 -1.32 -22.29 1.65
CA PHE A 150 -2.49 -22.38 0.78
C PHE A 150 -2.34 -23.50 -0.25
N GLU A 151 -3.43 -24.24 -0.51
CA GLU A 151 -3.45 -25.37 -1.45
C GLU A 151 -3.50 -24.92 -2.91
N ASN A 152 -4.25 -23.84 -3.19
CA ASN A 152 -4.49 -23.33 -4.53
C ASN A 152 -4.17 -21.80 -4.62
N PRO A 153 -2.93 -21.40 -4.31
CA PRO A 153 -2.57 -20.00 -4.45
C PRO A 153 -2.59 -19.61 -5.93
N GLY A 154 -3.24 -18.49 -6.21
CA GLY A 154 -3.29 -17.86 -7.53
C GLY A 154 -2.39 -16.63 -7.60
N ASP A 155 -2.83 -15.65 -8.38
CA ASP A 155 -2.18 -14.34 -8.51
C ASP A 155 -3.16 -13.16 -8.45
N HIS A 156 -4.47 -13.44 -8.36
CA HIS A 156 -5.51 -12.41 -8.32
C HIS A 156 -6.84 -13.00 -7.84
N ALA A 157 -7.49 -12.35 -6.87
CA ALA A 157 -8.73 -12.78 -6.23
C ALA A 157 -8.70 -14.27 -5.80
N ASP A 158 -7.57 -14.67 -5.29
CA ASP A 158 -7.22 -16.04 -4.95
C ASP A 158 -7.52 -16.42 -3.49
N GLU A 159 -7.06 -17.59 -3.07
CA GLU A 159 -7.17 -18.04 -1.67
C GLU A 159 -6.50 -17.09 -0.69
N VAL A 160 -5.39 -16.46 -1.07
CA VAL A 160 -4.63 -15.55 -0.19
C VAL A 160 -5.42 -14.30 0.09
N GLU A 161 -5.83 -13.60 -0.96
CA GLU A 161 -6.61 -12.36 -0.83
C GLU A 161 -7.95 -12.60 -0.16
N THR A 162 -8.64 -13.68 -0.56
CA THR A 162 -9.92 -14.06 0.05
C THR A 162 -9.77 -14.38 1.54
N SER A 163 -8.75 -15.16 1.91
CA SER A 163 -8.50 -15.53 3.30
C SER A 163 -8.15 -14.31 4.17
N VAL A 164 -7.30 -13.42 3.66
CA VAL A 164 -6.91 -12.20 4.40
C VAL A 164 -8.10 -11.23 4.50
N MET A 165 -8.91 -11.11 3.44
CA MET A 165 -10.15 -10.34 3.50
C MET A 165 -11.11 -10.89 4.54
N MET A 166 -11.35 -12.19 4.57
CA MET A 166 -12.21 -12.84 5.58
C MET A 166 -11.67 -12.67 7.01
N HIS A 167 -10.35 -12.53 7.18
CA HIS A 167 -9.75 -12.27 8.48
C HIS A 167 -10.05 -10.86 8.99
N TYR A 168 -9.89 -9.85 8.14
CA TYR A 168 -10.07 -8.45 8.54
C TYR A 168 -11.52 -7.97 8.39
N HIS A 169 -12.21 -8.43 7.36
CA HIS A 169 -13.54 -7.99 6.95
C HIS A 169 -14.45 -9.16 6.56
N PRO A 170 -14.84 -10.00 7.52
CA PRO A 170 -15.70 -11.16 7.23
C PRO A 170 -17.10 -10.77 6.70
N GLU A 171 -17.47 -9.50 6.77
CA GLU A 171 -18.71 -8.95 6.25
C GLU A 171 -18.64 -8.56 4.77
N LEU A 172 -17.47 -8.47 4.16
CA LEU A 172 -17.22 -8.16 2.74
C LEU A 172 -16.99 -9.44 1.94
#